data_036332d3ad10bae12c7ec187df54d3b4
#
_entry.id   036332d3ad10bae12c7ec187df54d3b4
#
_cell.length_a   1.000
_cell.length_b   1.000
_cell.length_c   1.000
_cell.angle_alpha   90.00
_cell.angle_beta   90.00
_cell.angle_gamma   90.00
#
_symmetry.space_group_name_H-M   'P 1'
#
loop_
_entity.id
_entity.type
_entity.pdbx_description
1 polymer ?
#
loop_
_entity_poly.entity_id
_entity_poly.type
_entity_poly.pdbx_seq_one_letter_code
_entity_poly.pdbx_strand_id
1 'polypeptide(L)'
;QAVDPETKNQVPLKENELKGSQEPQLSPGLHRKHYAPQARMKLLSWETSSNLESKVAALGAKLEKTCIICHDRIPSPDGFARVSVIPHDPEAYARALYGELFIADREEPDLILVESVPNTPSWHGVQDRLTRASTD
;
A
#
# COMPACT_ATOMS: atom_id res chain seq x y z
N GLN A 1 18.67 23.95 -3.39
CA GLN A 1 18.32 23.26 -3.26
C GLN A 1 18.31 22.75 -3.10
N ALA A 2 18.72 23.21 -2.94
CA ALA A 2 18.38 22.40 -2.73
C ALA A 2 18.52 21.95 -2.48
N VAL A 3 18.89 22.28 -2.29
CA VAL A 3 18.69 21.48 -1.98
C VAL A 3 18.98 21.21 -1.64
N ASP A 4 19.39 21.56 -1.36
CA ASP A 4 19.29 20.96 -1.00
C ASP A 4 19.55 20.76 -0.55
N PRO A 5 20.17 21.25 -0.16
CA PRO A 5 20.08 20.70 0.08
C PRO A 5 20.16 20.26 0.39
N GLU A 6 20.23 20.26 0.65
CA GLU A 6 19.80 19.55 0.93
C GLU A 6 19.67 18.92 1.02
N THR A 7 20.20 19.47 1.25
CA THR A 7 19.70 18.67 1.24
C THR A 7 19.90 18.09 1.25
N LYS A 8 20.35 18.07 1.67
CA LYS A 8 20.12 17.30 1.51
C LYS A 8 20.05 16.57 1.88
N ASN A 9 20.25 16.88 2.19
CA ASN A 9 19.72 15.98 2.45
C ASN A 9 19.31 15.57 2.66
N GLN A 10 19.39 15.79 2.71
CA GLN A 10 18.59 15.19 2.74
C GLN A 10 18.10 14.64 2.70
N VAL A 11 18.46 15.11 2.85
CA VAL A 11 17.57 14.50 2.64
C VAL A 11 17.10 14.31 2.31
N PRO A 12 17.15 14.57 2.32
CA PRO A 12 16.33 14.26 1.80
C PRO A 12 15.68 14.26 1.33
N LEU A 13 15.32 14.67 1.20
CA LEU A 13 14.47 14.47 0.45
C LEU A 13 14.50 14.96 -0.21
N LYS A 14 14.74 15.28 -0.54
CA LYS A 14 14.56 15.46 -1.35
C LYS A 14 14.49 15.51 -2.25
N GLU A 15 14.65 15.83 -2.61
CA GLU A 15 14.44 15.66 -3.48
C GLU A 15 14.15 15.26 -4.01
N ASN A 16 14.04 15.24 -4.21
CA ASN A 16 13.54 14.69 -4.78
C ASN A 16 12.70 14.45 -4.66
N GLU A 17 12.61 14.68 -4.31
CA GLU A 17 11.66 14.42 -4.22
C GLU A 17 10.73 15.14 -4.54
N LEU A 18 10.55 15.67 -5.24
CA LEU A 18 9.48 16.12 -5.55
C LEU A 18 9.26 16.39 -6.95
N LYS A 19 8.99 15.68 -7.81
CA LYS A 19 8.80 15.75 -9.14
C LYS A 19 7.55 15.16 -9.52
N GLY A 20 7.01 15.35 -10.62
CA GLY A 20 5.80 14.96 -11.13
C GLY A 20 5.09 13.86 -10.42
N SER A 21 5.30 12.71 -10.71
CA SER A 21 4.79 11.61 -9.94
C SER A 21 5.53 11.57 -8.64
N GLN A 22 4.86 11.68 -7.59
CA GLN A 22 5.52 11.87 -6.33
C GLN A 22 5.55 10.62 -5.49
N GLU A 23 5.90 9.54 -6.11
CA GLU A 23 6.10 8.33 -5.35
C GLU A 23 7.26 8.51 -4.38
N PRO A 24 7.16 7.94 -3.18
CA PRO A 24 8.27 7.97 -2.25
C PRO A 24 9.49 7.31 -2.85
N GLN A 25 10.66 7.80 -2.49
CA GLN A 25 11.90 7.21 -2.95
C GLN A 25 12.18 5.92 -2.21
N LEU A 26 12.44 4.87 -2.94
CA LEU A 26 12.85 3.61 -2.34
C LEU A 26 14.37 3.60 -2.23
N SER A 27 14.89 2.87 -1.25
CA SER A 27 16.33 2.78 -1.12
C SER A 27 16.95 2.11 -2.32
N PRO A 28 18.26 2.36 -2.56
CA PRO A 28 18.92 1.79 -3.72
C PRO A 28 18.90 0.29 -3.68
N GLY A 29 18.62 -0.57 -3.51
CA GLY A 29 18.49 -2.00 -3.58
C GLY A 29 17.06 -2.44 -3.57
N LEU A 30 16.13 -1.51 -3.36
CA LEU A 30 14.72 -1.83 -3.36
C LEU A 30 14.13 -1.37 -4.68
N HIS A 31 14.00 -2.30 -5.58
CA HIS A 31 13.43 -2.02 -6.88
C HIS A 31 11.93 -2.24 -6.81
N ARG A 32 11.15 -1.36 -7.47
CA ARG A 32 9.71 -1.48 -7.45
C ARG A 32 9.20 -2.87 -7.77
N LYS A 33 9.78 -3.50 -8.78
CA LYS A 33 9.34 -4.83 -9.20
C LYS A 33 9.51 -5.88 -8.11
N HIS A 34 10.40 -5.62 -7.19
CA HIS A 34 10.76 -6.60 -6.17
C HIS A 34 10.38 -6.16 -4.77
N TYR A 35 9.74 -5.00 -4.67
CA TYR A 35 9.40 -4.49 -3.35
C TYR A 35 8.28 -5.32 -2.72
N ALA A 36 8.46 -5.66 -1.48
CA ALA A 36 7.43 -6.25 -0.66
C ALA A 36 7.52 -5.62 0.72
N PRO A 37 6.39 -5.37 1.39
CA PRO A 37 6.44 -4.75 2.70
C PRO A 37 7.02 -5.69 3.74
N GLN A 38 7.49 -5.11 4.85
CA GLN A 38 7.95 -5.87 6.00
C GLN A 38 6.78 -6.59 6.69
N ALA A 39 5.63 -5.94 6.74
CA ALA A 39 4.45 -6.51 7.36
C ALA A 39 3.88 -7.63 6.48
N ARG A 40 3.12 -8.53 7.11
CA ARG A 40 2.35 -9.51 6.35
C ARG A 40 1.40 -8.75 5.43
N MET A 41 1.27 -9.20 4.21
CA MET A 41 0.34 -8.59 3.28
C MET A 41 -0.57 -9.66 2.71
N LYS A 42 -1.86 -9.43 2.78
CA LYS A 42 -2.86 -10.38 2.26
C LYS A 42 -3.81 -9.68 1.32
N LEU A 43 -4.19 -10.38 0.27
CA LEU A 43 -5.21 -9.93 -0.66
C LEU A 43 -6.53 -10.53 -0.23
N LEU A 44 -7.58 -9.71 -0.17
CA LEU A 44 -8.85 -10.15 0.36
C LEU A 44 -9.99 -9.36 -0.23
N SER A 45 -11.15 -9.99 -0.34
CA SER A 45 -12.37 -9.29 -0.69
C SER A 45 -13.26 -9.23 0.53
N TRP A 46 -14.04 -8.18 0.66
CA TRP A 46 -15.02 -8.07 1.74
C TRP A 46 -16.23 -7.32 1.23
N GLU A 47 -17.34 -7.44 1.94
CA GLU A 47 -18.57 -6.81 1.52
C GLU A 47 -18.99 -5.65 2.39
N THR A 48 -18.72 -5.74 3.69
CA THR A 48 -19.07 -4.70 4.65
C THR A 48 -17.91 -4.49 5.60
N SER A 49 -17.96 -3.39 6.36
CA SER A 49 -16.96 -3.16 7.39
C SER A 49 -16.94 -4.27 8.44
N SER A 50 -18.13 -4.74 8.85
CA SER A 50 -18.19 -5.84 9.79
C SER A 50 -17.57 -7.11 9.25
N ASN A 51 -17.83 -7.41 7.99
CA ASN A 51 -17.25 -8.58 7.33
C ASN A 51 -15.73 -8.46 7.31
N LEU A 52 -15.22 -7.27 6.98
CA LEU A 52 -13.78 -7.04 6.97
C LEU A 52 -13.17 -7.25 8.35
N GLU A 53 -13.81 -6.69 9.39
CA GLU A 53 -13.30 -6.84 10.75
C GLU A 53 -13.23 -8.29 11.17
N SER A 54 -14.24 -9.07 10.79
CA SER A 54 -14.23 -10.51 11.07
C SER A 54 -13.06 -11.21 10.39
N LYS A 55 -12.76 -10.81 9.15
CA LYS A 55 -11.65 -11.43 8.42
C LYS A 55 -10.30 -11.06 9.03
N VAL A 56 -10.16 -9.82 9.51
CA VAL A 56 -8.94 -9.42 10.21
C VAL A 56 -8.75 -10.27 11.46
N ALA A 57 -9.81 -10.45 12.23
CA ALA A 57 -9.74 -11.26 13.44
C ALA A 57 -9.37 -12.71 13.10
N ALA A 58 -9.94 -13.25 12.03
CA ALA A 58 -9.64 -14.61 11.60
C ALA A 58 -8.18 -14.79 11.22
N LEU A 59 -7.54 -13.72 10.79
CA LEU A 59 -6.11 -13.75 10.47
C LEU A 59 -5.23 -13.54 11.68
N GLY A 60 -5.82 -13.40 12.85
CA GLY A 60 -5.09 -13.25 14.09
C GLY A 60 -4.53 -11.87 14.32
N ALA A 61 -5.03 -10.88 13.62
CA ALA A 61 -4.53 -9.51 13.73
C ALA A 61 -5.50 -8.64 14.49
N LYS A 62 -4.99 -7.53 15.01
CA LYS A 62 -5.81 -6.53 15.67
C LYS A 62 -6.05 -5.38 14.71
N LEU A 63 -7.22 -4.76 14.81
CA LEU A 63 -7.55 -3.64 13.91
C LEU A 63 -6.53 -2.53 14.01
N GLU A 64 -6.14 -2.18 15.22
CA GLU A 64 -5.21 -1.06 15.43
C GLU A 64 -3.80 -1.34 14.91
N LYS A 65 -3.52 -2.59 14.54
CA LYS A 65 -2.24 -2.97 13.94
C LYS A 65 -2.43 -3.42 12.49
N THR A 66 -3.51 -2.99 11.87
CA THR A 66 -3.84 -3.38 10.50
C THR A 66 -4.01 -2.14 9.63
N CYS A 67 -3.33 -2.11 8.50
CA CYS A 67 -3.53 -1.10 7.48
C CYS A 67 -4.37 -1.68 6.35
N ILE A 68 -5.28 -0.88 5.82
CA ILE A 68 -6.16 -1.29 4.73
C ILE A 68 -5.81 -0.49 3.49
N ILE A 69 -5.71 -1.16 2.36
CA ILE A 69 -5.58 -0.49 1.06
C ILE A 69 -6.78 -0.94 0.22
N CYS A 70 -7.60 0.00 -0.18
CA CYS A 70 -8.85 -0.31 -0.88
C CYS A 70 -9.03 0.59 -2.09
N HIS A 71 -9.96 0.23 -2.95
CA HIS A 71 -10.23 0.98 -4.17
C HIS A 71 -11.70 1.02 -4.53
N ASP A 72 -12.52 0.17 -3.92
CA ASP A 72 -13.92 0.04 -4.27
C ASP A 72 -14.79 -0.06 -3.02
N ARG A 73 -14.52 -1.02 -2.16
CA ARG A 73 -15.31 -1.21 -0.94
C ARG A 73 -14.56 -0.59 0.23
N ILE A 74 -14.83 0.67 0.48
CA ILE A 74 -14.09 1.47 1.44
C ILE A 74 -14.70 1.29 2.82
N PRO A 75 -13.97 0.71 3.78
CA PRO A 75 -14.53 0.50 5.11
C PRO A 75 -14.51 1.77 5.94
N SER A 76 -15.24 1.73 7.06
CA SER A 76 -15.08 2.78 8.05
C SER A 76 -13.63 2.78 8.54
N PRO A 77 -12.98 3.93 8.62
CA PRO A 77 -11.58 3.98 9.04
C PRO A 77 -11.37 3.76 10.53
N ASP A 78 -12.45 3.77 11.29
CA ASP A 78 -12.34 3.71 12.74
C ASP A 78 -11.69 2.41 13.20
N GLY A 79 -10.71 2.54 14.06
CA GLY A 79 -10.05 1.39 14.65
C GLY A 79 -8.85 0.85 13.88
N PHE A 80 -8.75 1.12 12.58
CA PHE A 80 -7.60 0.67 11.80
C PHE A 80 -6.40 1.59 11.99
N ALA A 81 -5.21 1.05 11.81
CA ALA A 81 -4.00 1.86 11.87
C ALA A 81 -4.00 2.89 10.74
N ARG A 82 -4.49 2.49 9.57
CA ARG A 82 -4.56 3.38 8.42
C ARG A 82 -5.48 2.77 7.37
N VAL A 83 -6.28 3.61 6.73
CA VAL A 83 -7.08 3.19 5.58
C VAL A 83 -6.69 4.08 4.42
N SER A 84 -6.14 3.49 3.38
CA SER A 84 -5.72 4.19 2.17
C SER A 84 -6.64 3.81 1.03
N VAL A 85 -7.05 4.80 0.24
CA VAL A 85 -7.91 4.57 -0.92
C VAL A 85 -7.10 4.90 -2.18
N ILE A 86 -6.99 3.94 -3.06
CA ILE A 86 -6.31 4.11 -4.35
C ILE A 86 -7.38 4.19 -5.43
N PRO A 87 -7.19 5.00 -6.48
CA PRO A 87 -8.21 5.09 -7.52
C PRO A 87 -8.54 3.73 -8.14
N HIS A 88 -9.82 3.55 -8.46
CA HIS A 88 -10.29 2.31 -9.10
C HIS A 88 -10.07 2.41 -10.60
N ASP A 89 -8.81 2.45 -10.99
CA ASP A 89 -8.38 2.56 -12.37
C ASP A 89 -7.03 1.88 -12.48
N PRO A 90 -6.87 0.90 -13.37
CA PRO A 90 -5.64 0.08 -13.38
C PRO A 90 -4.36 0.88 -13.47
N GLU A 91 -4.34 1.90 -14.32
CA GLU A 91 -3.12 2.67 -14.53
C GLU A 91 -2.79 3.54 -13.33
N ALA A 92 -3.79 4.25 -12.82
CA ALA A 92 -3.59 5.08 -11.64
C ALA A 92 -3.26 4.23 -10.42
N TYR A 93 -3.92 3.09 -10.29
CA TYR A 93 -3.65 2.16 -9.21
C TYR A 93 -2.20 1.70 -9.26
N ALA A 94 -1.74 1.28 -10.43
CA ALA A 94 -0.38 0.80 -10.59
C ALA A 94 0.64 1.86 -10.19
N ARG A 95 0.37 3.12 -10.52
CA ARG A 95 1.27 4.21 -10.18
C ARG A 95 1.35 4.45 -8.67
N ALA A 96 0.22 4.28 -7.98
CA ALA A 96 0.15 4.60 -6.56
C ALA A 96 0.54 3.46 -5.64
N LEU A 97 0.48 2.22 -6.12
CA LEU A 97 0.53 1.05 -5.26
C LEU A 97 1.75 0.98 -4.35
N TYR A 98 2.94 1.05 -4.93
CA TYR A 98 4.15 0.85 -4.11
C TYR A 98 4.35 1.98 -3.12
N GLY A 99 3.97 3.21 -3.51
CA GLY A 99 4.02 4.33 -2.58
C GLY A 99 3.11 4.12 -1.39
N GLU A 100 1.89 3.62 -1.65
CA GLU A 100 0.94 3.37 -0.56
C GLU A 100 1.41 2.22 0.33
N LEU A 101 1.98 1.18 -0.26
CA LEU A 101 2.53 0.10 0.53
C LEU A 101 3.67 0.58 1.42
N PHE A 102 4.53 1.43 0.87
CA PHE A 102 5.64 1.99 1.62
C PHE A 102 5.14 2.82 2.80
N ILE A 103 4.15 3.67 2.55
CA ILE A 103 3.58 4.51 3.62
C ILE A 103 2.90 3.65 4.69
N ALA A 104 2.14 2.64 4.27
CA ALA A 104 1.50 1.75 5.22
C ALA A 104 2.51 1.01 6.08
N ASP A 105 3.60 0.57 5.46
CA ASP A 105 4.63 -0.19 6.17
C ASP A 105 5.31 0.67 7.24
N ARG A 106 5.34 1.98 7.07
CA ARG A 106 5.94 2.89 8.05
C ARG A 106 5.12 2.98 9.33
N GLU A 107 3.85 2.56 9.30
CA GLU A 107 3.03 2.47 10.50
C GLU A 107 3.43 1.27 11.36
N GLU A 108 4.30 0.42 10.82
CA GLU A 108 4.73 -0.82 11.46
C GLU A 108 3.56 -1.70 11.86
N PRO A 109 2.63 -1.96 10.92
CA PRO A 109 1.49 -2.80 11.23
C PRO A 109 1.88 -4.27 11.27
N ASP A 110 1.03 -5.08 11.89
CA ASP A 110 1.20 -6.53 11.81
C ASP A 110 0.67 -7.05 10.48
N LEU A 111 -0.27 -6.33 9.87
CA LEU A 111 -0.96 -6.81 8.68
C LEU A 111 -1.31 -5.64 7.77
N ILE A 112 -1.05 -5.82 6.48
CA ILE A 112 -1.57 -4.92 5.45
C ILE A 112 -2.56 -5.73 4.64
N LEU A 113 -3.83 -5.31 4.65
CA LEU A 113 -4.88 -5.97 3.88
C LEU A 113 -5.17 -5.14 2.65
N VAL A 114 -5.06 -5.75 1.50
CA VAL A 114 -5.30 -5.07 0.23
C VAL A 114 -6.54 -5.67 -0.40
N GLU A 115 -7.49 -4.82 -0.77
CA GLU A 115 -8.70 -5.27 -1.43
C GLU A 115 -8.34 -5.86 -2.78
N SER A 116 -8.87 -7.06 -3.06
CA SER A 116 -8.64 -7.73 -4.34
C SER A 116 -9.11 -6.87 -5.48
N VAL A 117 -8.37 -6.90 -6.58
CA VAL A 117 -8.71 -6.11 -7.77
C VAL A 117 -9.47 -6.97 -8.75
N PRO A 118 -10.17 -6.36 -9.71
CA PRO A 118 -10.93 -7.14 -10.69
C PRO A 118 -10.04 -8.11 -11.47
N ASN A 119 -10.60 -9.25 -11.80
CA ASN A 119 -9.89 -10.26 -12.58
C ASN A 119 -10.22 -10.08 -14.06
N THR A 120 -9.76 -8.99 -14.63
CA THR A 120 -9.96 -8.66 -16.04
C THR A 120 -8.62 -8.30 -16.65
N PRO A 121 -8.49 -8.38 -17.99
CA PRO A 121 -7.19 -8.14 -18.61
C PRO A 121 -6.56 -6.81 -18.26
N SER A 122 -7.35 -5.74 -18.12
CA SER A 122 -6.76 -4.44 -17.81
C SER A 122 -6.16 -4.37 -16.41
N TRP A 123 -6.54 -5.27 -15.51
CA TRP A 123 -6.04 -5.30 -14.14
C TRP A 123 -4.96 -6.35 -13.90
N HIS A 124 -4.64 -7.17 -14.91
CA HIS A 124 -3.72 -8.29 -14.69
C HIS A 124 -2.33 -7.84 -14.23
N GLY A 125 -1.85 -6.71 -14.73
CA GLY A 125 -0.54 -6.20 -14.29
C GLY A 125 -0.53 -5.84 -12.83
N VAL A 126 -1.60 -5.20 -12.36
CA VAL A 126 -1.75 -4.86 -10.95
C VAL A 126 -1.86 -6.14 -10.12
N GLN A 127 -2.70 -7.07 -10.58
CA GLN A 127 -2.90 -8.33 -9.86
C GLN A 127 -1.58 -9.07 -9.68
N ASP A 128 -0.76 -9.09 -10.72
CA ASP A 128 0.53 -9.75 -10.66
C ASP A 128 1.46 -9.10 -9.63
N ARG A 129 1.48 -7.77 -9.60
CA ARG A 129 2.29 -7.05 -8.61
C ARG A 129 1.83 -7.33 -7.19
N LEU A 130 0.52 -7.35 -6.99
CA LEU A 130 -0.04 -7.62 -5.67
C LEU A 130 0.31 -9.04 -5.21
N THR A 131 0.20 -9.99 -6.12
CA THR A 131 0.52 -11.37 -5.80
C THR A 131 1.98 -11.51 -5.36
N ARG A 132 2.89 -10.84 -6.06
CA ARG A 132 4.31 -10.91 -5.71
C ARG A 132 4.62 -10.28 -4.38
N ALA A 133 3.90 -9.23 -4.00
CA ALA A 133 4.14 -8.54 -2.74
C ALA A 133 3.48 -9.23 -1.56
N SER A 134 2.50 -10.08 -1.82
CA SER A 134 1.73 -10.68 -0.73
C SER A 134 2.52 -11.77 -0.01
N THR A 135 2.14 -11.99 1.24
CA THR A 135 2.72 -13.04 2.06
C THR A 135 1.88 -14.29 1.89
N ASP A 136 2.51 -15.39 1.63
CA ASP A 136 1.82 -16.68 1.47
C ASP A 136 1.27 -17.19 2.79
#